data_bf914fabe45f72ae2230a17b2880d96b
#
_entry.id   bf914fabe45f72ae2230a17b2880d96b
#
_cell.length_a   1.000
_cell.length_b   1.000
_cell.length_c   1.000
_cell.angle_alpha   90.00
_cell.angle_beta   90.00
_cell.angle_gamma   90.00
#
_symmetry.space_group_name_H-M   'P 1'
#
loop_
_entity.id
_entity.type
_entity.pdbx_description
1 polymer ?
#
loop_
_entity_poly.entity_id
_entity_poly.type
_entity_poly.pdbx_seq_one_letter_code
_entity_poly.pdbx_strand_id
1 'polypeptide(L)'
;MKKALITGIAGQDGSYLSEYLLSLGYEVHGIVRRHSVAENQNHRLDKLGLNEKIHTHYGDLLDYPSLVRITQEVQPNEIYNLGAMSHVRISFDMPSFTIQTNALGVLNMLEVYRTLVPDARFYQASSSEMFGNSVDEDGVQRLTTPMN
;
A
#
# COMPACT_ATOMS: atom_id res chain seq x y z
N MET A 1 -2.65 20.52 8.02
CA MET A 1 -3.31 19.52 7.12
C MET A 1 -2.66 18.19 7.40
N LYS A 2 -3.43 17.11 7.54
CA LYS A 2 -2.85 15.77 7.74
C LYS A 2 -2.32 15.23 6.42
N LYS A 3 -1.21 14.50 6.48
CA LYS A 3 -0.56 13.86 5.34
C LYS A 3 -0.73 12.35 5.39
N ALA A 4 -1.16 11.76 4.28
CA ALA A 4 -1.25 10.32 4.10
C ALA A 4 -0.23 9.85 3.06
N LEU A 5 0.50 8.78 3.37
CA LEU A 5 1.41 8.11 2.44
C LEU A 5 0.83 6.73 2.07
N ILE A 6 0.61 6.49 0.78
CA ILE A 6 -0.05 5.28 0.27
C ILE A 6 0.91 4.52 -0.65
N THR A 7 1.24 3.27 -0.32
CA THR A 7 1.87 2.36 -1.27
C THR A 7 0.79 1.66 -2.09
N GLY A 8 1.06 1.36 -3.36
CA GLY A 8 0.03 0.77 -4.24
C GLY A 8 -1.09 1.75 -4.61
N ILE A 9 -0.82 3.05 -4.59
CA ILE A 9 -1.80 4.11 -4.85
C ILE A 9 -2.50 4.00 -6.21
N ALA A 10 -1.81 3.50 -7.24
CA ALA A 10 -2.37 3.28 -8.58
C ALA A 10 -3.25 2.02 -8.69
N GLY A 11 -3.35 1.23 -7.62
CA GLY A 11 -4.26 0.09 -7.50
C GLY A 11 -5.72 0.53 -7.33
N GLN A 12 -6.63 -0.44 -7.30
CA GLN A 12 -8.06 -0.16 -7.10
C GLN A 12 -8.31 0.52 -5.75
N ASP A 13 -7.92 -0.12 -4.66
CA ASP A 13 -8.15 0.38 -3.31
C ASP A 13 -7.38 1.68 -3.05
N GLY A 14 -6.13 1.77 -3.55
CA GLY A 14 -5.31 2.99 -3.43
C GLY A 14 -5.95 4.20 -4.10
N SER A 15 -6.56 4.02 -5.29
CA SER A 15 -7.21 5.11 -6.00
C SER A 15 -8.48 5.60 -5.30
N TYR A 16 -9.35 4.70 -4.82
CA TYR A 16 -10.55 5.07 -4.07
C TYR A 16 -10.22 5.66 -2.69
N LEU A 17 -9.21 5.10 -2.01
CA LEU A 17 -8.74 5.66 -0.74
C LEU A 17 -8.21 7.09 -0.92
N SER A 18 -7.48 7.34 -2.00
CA SER A 18 -6.97 8.69 -2.32
C SER A 18 -8.11 9.69 -2.52
N GLU A 19 -9.13 9.33 -3.29
CA GLU A 19 -10.32 10.16 -3.49
C GLU A 19 -10.99 10.49 -2.14
N TYR A 20 -11.18 9.48 -1.31
CA TYR A 20 -11.80 9.64 0.00
C TYR A 20 -10.97 10.54 0.93
N LEU A 21 -9.67 10.32 1.05
CA LEU A 21 -8.80 11.13 1.89
C LEU A 21 -8.71 12.59 1.43
N LEU A 22 -8.66 12.82 0.12
CA LEU A 22 -8.74 14.18 -0.44
C LEU A 22 -10.05 14.87 -0.07
N SER A 23 -11.18 14.15 -0.07
CA SER A 23 -12.48 14.69 0.34
C SER A 23 -12.52 15.09 1.81
N LEU A 24 -11.68 14.46 2.65
CA LEU A 24 -11.49 14.78 4.07
C LEU A 24 -10.44 15.88 4.31
N GLY A 25 -9.86 16.46 3.27
CA GLY A 25 -8.87 17.53 3.36
C GLY A 25 -7.44 17.05 3.70
N TYR A 26 -7.11 15.79 3.41
CA TYR A 26 -5.73 15.31 3.53
C TYR A 26 -4.89 15.76 2.34
N GLU A 27 -3.60 15.95 2.60
CA GLU A 27 -2.56 15.96 1.58
C GLU A 27 -2.17 14.51 1.30
N VAL A 28 -2.38 14.04 0.06
CA VAL A 28 -2.20 12.63 -0.31
C VAL A 28 -0.92 12.45 -1.11
N HIS A 29 -0.06 11.56 -0.63
CA HIS A 29 1.20 11.15 -1.26
C HIS A 29 1.13 9.67 -1.62
N GLY A 30 1.60 9.32 -2.82
CA GLY A 30 1.60 7.96 -3.30
C GLY A 30 2.97 7.48 -3.75
N ILE A 31 3.31 6.25 -3.38
CA ILE A 31 4.49 5.57 -3.91
C ILE A 31 4.09 4.80 -5.17
N VAL A 32 4.76 5.10 -6.28
CA VAL A 32 4.57 4.45 -7.57
C VAL A 32 5.89 3.83 -8.03
N ARG A 33 5.83 2.61 -8.57
CA ARG A 33 6.99 2.00 -9.21
C ARG A 33 7.14 2.57 -10.62
N ARG A 34 8.39 2.74 -11.07
CA ARG A 34 8.62 3.09 -12.47
C ARG A 34 8.42 1.84 -13.34
N HIS A 35 7.44 1.90 -14.23
CA HIS A 35 7.29 0.91 -15.30
C HIS A 35 7.92 1.41 -16.58
N SER A 36 8.39 0.47 -17.42
CA SER A 36 8.89 0.76 -18.77
C SER A 36 7.81 1.33 -19.70
N VAL A 37 6.53 1.10 -19.40
CA VAL A 37 5.37 1.65 -20.11
C VAL A 37 4.67 2.61 -19.17
N ALA A 38 4.99 3.90 -19.28
CA ALA A 38 4.48 4.94 -18.40
C ALA A 38 2.98 5.23 -18.60
N GLU A 39 2.45 4.99 -19.80
CA GLU A 39 1.13 5.41 -20.24
C GLU A 39 -0.05 4.76 -19.51
N ASN A 40 0.13 3.60 -18.88
CA ASN A 40 -0.94 2.88 -18.19
C ASN A 40 -0.80 2.86 -16.66
N GLN A 41 0.26 3.43 -16.13
CA GLN A 41 0.59 3.30 -14.71
C GLN A 41 -0.43 3.96 -13.79
N ASN A 42 -0.96 5.11 -14.20
CA ASN A 42 -1.87 5.94 -13.40
C ASN A 42 -3.30 5.97 -13.95
N HIS A 43 -3.66 5.06 -14.85
CA HIS A 43 -4.96 5.07 -15.54
C HIS A 43 -6.18 5.19 -14.62
N ARG A 44 -6.15 4.57 -13.41
CA ARG A 44 -7.25 4.71 -12.44
C ARG A 44 -7.29 6.11 -11.82
N LEU A 45 -6.14 6.66 -11.50
CA LEU A 45 -6.02 8.02 -10.97
C LEU A 45 -6.44 9.06 -12.01
N ASP A 46 -6.09 8.83 -13.29
CA ASP A 46 -6.53 9.67 -14.40
C ASP A 46 -8.06 9.66 -14.56
N LYS A 47 -8.67 8.48 -14.54
CA LYS A 47 -10.12 8.34 -14.63
C LYS A 47 -10.89 9.04 -13.51
N LEU A 48 -10.29 9.10 -12.33
CA LEU A 48 -10.87 9.79 -11.17
C LEU A 48 -10.48 11.28 -11.11
N GLY A 49 -9.66 11.77 -12.06
CA GLY A 49 -9.19 13.16 -12.07
C GLY A 49 -8.32 13.50 -10.86
N LEU A 50 -7.54 12.54 -10.35
CA LEU A 50 -6.77 12.66 -9.13
C LEU A 50 -5.28 12.98 -9.36
N ASN A 51 -4.74 12.79 -10.56
CA ASN A 51 -3.32 12.93 -10.84
C ASN A 51 -2.74 14.30 -10.46
N GLU A 52 -3.50 15.37 -10.63
CA GLU A 52 -3.07 16.73 -10.26
C GLU A 52 -3.28 17.07 -8.78
N LYS A 53 -4.01 16.21 -8.06
CA LYS A 53 -4.40 16.43 -6.65
C LYS A 53 -3.55 15.62 -5.66
N ILE A 54 -2.78 14.66 -6.15
CA ILE A 54 -1.92 13.80 -5.35
C ILE A 54 -0.45 14.03 -5.69
N HIS A 55 0.41 13.83 -4.71
CA HIS A 55 1.86 13.90 -4.89
C HIS A 55 2.40 12.48 -5.10
N THR A 56 2.91 12.20 -6.30
CA THR A 56 3.49 10.89 -6.62
C THR A 56 5.00 10.88 -6.43
N HIS A 57 5.51 9.84 -5.79
CA HIS A 57 6.94 9.62 -5.55
C HIS A 57 7.35 8.28 -6.18
N TYR A 58 8.47 8.28 -6.91
CA TYR A 58 9.04 7.04 -7.40
C TYR A 58 9.77 6.30 -6.29
N GLY A 59 9.32 5.07 -6.03
CA GLY A 59 9.90 4.17 -5.03
C GLY A 59 9.40 2.73 -5.22
N ASP A 60 10.03 1.81 -4.52
CA ASP A 60 9.66 0.40 -4.52
C ASP A 60 9.74 -0.15 -3.09
N LEU A 61 8.84 -1.07 -2.72
CA LEU A 61 8.87 -1.72 -1.40
C LEU A 61 10.18 -2.49 -1.16
N LEU A 62 10.84 -2.91 -2.23
CA LEU A 62 12.12 -3.61 -2.16
C LEU A 62 13.34 -2.66 -2.18
N ASP A 63 13.13 -1.38 -2.46
CA ASP A 63 14.18 -0.37 -2.44
C ASP A 63 14.10 0.47 -1.16
N TYR A 64 14.66 -0.08 -0.07
CA TYR A 64 14.66 0.56 1.25
C TYR A 64 15.13 2.03 1.24
N PRO A 65 16.21 2.42 0.52
CA PRO A 65 16.63 3.82 0.46
C PRO A 65 15.56 4.76 -0.12
N SER A 66 14.78 4.32 -1.12
CA SER A 66 13.69 5.14 -1.66
C SER A 66 12.57 5.36 -0.64
N LEU A 67 12.24 4.32 0.13
CA LEU A 67 11.22 4.42 1.19
C LEU A 67 11.67 5.39 2.29
N VAL A 68 12.93 5.31 2.71
CA VAL A 68 13.53 6.24 3.69
C VAL A 68 13.43 7.69 3.18
N ARG A 69 13.91 7.95 1.97
CA ARG A 69 13.90 9.29 1.36
C ARG A 69 12.47 9.85 1.28
N ILE A 70 11.53 9.07 0.77
CA ILE A 70 10.13 9.50 0.61
C ILE A 70 9.49 9.79 1.96
N THR A 71 9.69 8.92 2.95
CA THR A 71 9.10 9.11 4.27
C THR A 71 9.68 10.31 4.99
N GLN A 72 10.99 10.57 4.86
CA GLN A 72 11.64 11.77 5.39
C GLN A 72 11.13 13.06 4.74
N GLU A 73 10.89 13.03 3.43
CA GLU A 73 10.35 14.18 2.68
C GLU A 73 8.90 14.47 3.05
N VAL A 74 8.07 13.44 3.11
CA VAL A 74 6.63 13.56 3.34
C VAL A 74 6.29 13.82 4.80
N GLN A 75 6.96 13.14 5.76
CA GLN A 75 6.61 13.14 7.19
C GLN A 75 5.12 12.85 7.40
N PRO A 76 4.63 11.65 7.00
CA PRO A 76 3.21 11.34 7.02
C PRO A 76 2.66 11.21 8.44
N ASN A 77 1.40 11.61 8.61
CA ASN A 77 0.62 11.32 9.82
C ASN A 77 0.01 9.90 9.79
N GLU A 78 -0.22 9.40 8.58
CA GLU A 78 -0.83 8.10 8.36
C GLU A 78 -0.16 7.41 7.16
N ILE A 79 0.15 6.11 7.31
CA ILE A 79 0.72 5.27 6.25
C ILE A 79 -0.28 4.15 5.93
N TYR A 80 -0.60 3.99 4.65
CA TYR A 80 -1.46 2.94 4.14
C TYR A 80 -0.65 2.04 3.21
N ASN A 81 -0.25 0.87 3.72
CA ASN A 81 0.52 -0.09 2.95
C ASN A 81 -0.40 -1.06 2.21
N LEU A 82 -0.75 -0.69 0.97
CA LEU A 82 -1.62 -1.46 0.07
C LEU A 82 -0.83 -2.14 -1.06
N GLY A 83 0.45 -1.78 -1.21
CA GLY A 83 1.31 -2.34 -2.25
C GLY A 83 1.61 -3.81 -2.00
N ALA A 84 1.32 -4.67 -2.97
CA ALA A 84 1.58 -6.10 -2.89
C ALA A 84 1.73 -6.72 -4.29
N MET A 85 2.27 -7.92 -4.33
CA MET A 85 2.13 -8.85 -5.44
C MET A 85 0.92 -9.75 -5.13
N SER A 86 -0.27 -9.34 -5.60
CA SER A 86 -1.56 -9.94 -5.22
C SER A 86 -2.18 -10.85 -6.30
N HIS A 87 -1.53 -10.98 -7.46
CA HIS A 87 -2.06 -11.83 -8.53
C HIS A 87 -1.72 -13.31 -8.29
N VAL A 88 -2.75 -14.12 -7.93
CA VAL A 88 -2.58 -15.52 -7.52
C VAL A 88 -1.78 -16.34 -8.56
N ARG A 89 -2.14 -16.28 -9.84
CA ARG A 89 -1.43 -17.06 -10.88
C ARG A 89 0.05 -16.67 -10.96
N ILE A 90 0.37 -15.38 -10.96
CA ILE A 90 1.75 -14.91 -11.07
C ILE A 90 2.56 -15.30 -9.83
N SER A 91 1.94 -15.45 -8.66
CA SER A 91 2.64 -15.86 -7.44
C SER A 91 3.26 -17.26 -7.56
N PHE A 92 2.64 -18.14 -8.34
CA PHE A 92 3.22 -19.46 -8.64
C PHE A 92 4.34 -19.40 -9.69
N ASP A 93 4.21 -18.51 -10.66
CA ASP A 93 5.23 -18.35 -11.72
C ASP A 93 6.45 -17.56 -11.21
N MET A 94 6.26 -16.68 -10.23
CA MET A 94 7.30 -15.80 -9.64
C MET A 94 7.30 -15.85 -8.10
N PRO A 95 7.50 -17.02 -7.47
CA PRO A 95 7.35 -17.15 -6.01
C PRO A 95 8.37 -16.33 -5.22
N SER A 96 9.60 -16.23 -5.69
CA SER A 96 10.65 -15.44 -5.04
C SER A 96 10.31 -13.94 -5.03
N PHE A 97 9.84 -13.40 -6.15
CA PHE A 97 9.40 -12.01 -6.22
C PHE A 97 8.19 -11.76 -5.32
N THR A 98 7.26 -12.71 -5.27
CA THR A 98 6.06 -12.62 -4.43
C THR A 98 6.41 -12.53 -2.96
N ILE A 99 7.27 -13.43 -2.45
CA ILE A 99 7.67 -13.41 -1.03
C ILE A 99 8.50 -12.16 -0.70
N GLN A 100 9.39 -11.75 -1.59
CA GLN A 100 10.16 -10.53 -1.39
C GLN A 100 9.23 -9.31 -1.26
N THR A 101 8.29 -9.14 -2.19
CA THR A 101 7.38 -7.99 -2.17
C THR A 101 6.44 -8.04 -0.96
N ASN A 102 5.85 -9.20 -0.66
CA ASN A 102 4.78 -9.31 0.32
C ASN A 102 5.29 -9.52 1.76
N ALA A 103 6.52 -9.98 1.95
CA ALA A 103 7.13 -10.14 3.26
C ALA A 103 8.24 -9.11 3.51
N LEU A 104 9.31 -9.12 2.70
CA LEU A 104 10.43 -8.19 2.88
C LEU A 104 10.01 -6.73 2.63
N GLY A 105 9.16 -6.50 1.63
CA GLY A 105 8.63 -5.16 1.35
C GLY A 105 7.82 -4.58 2.52
N VAL A 106 7.02 -5.41 3.19
CA VAL A 106 6.30 -5.01 4.41
C VAL A 106 7.26 -4.72 5.56
N LEU A 107 8.28 -5.59 5.75
CA LEU A 107 9.32 -5.37 6.75
C LEU A 107 10.04 -4.03 6.53
N ASN A 108 10.42 -3.72 5.29
CA ASN A 108 11.05 -2.46 4.95
C ASN A 108 10.18 -1.25 5.35
N MET A 109 8.88 -1.29 5.04
CA MET A 109 7.95 -0.21 5.43
C MET A 109 7.79 -0.10 6.95
N LEU A 110 7.72 -1.21 7.67
CA LEU A 110 7.63 -1.22 9.13
C LEU A 110 8.90 -0.67 9.78
N GLU A 111 10.09 -0.97 9.24
CA GLU A 111 11.36 -0.42 9.73
C GLU A 111 11.45 1.09 9.48
N VAL A 112 11.03 1.55 8.29
CA VAL A 112 10.93 2.98 7.98
C VAL A 112 9.95 3.68 8.92
N TYR A 113 8.75 3.11 9.11
CA TYR A 113 7.74 3.62 10.03
C TYR A 113 8.30 3.74 11.46
N ARG A 114 8.83 2.64 12.01
CA ARG A 114 9.35 2.58 13.37
C ARG A 114 10.48 3.58 13.62
N THR A 115 11.32 3.79 12.60
CA THR A 115 12.55 4.58 12.74
C THR A 115 12.34 6.08 12.49
N LEU A 116 11.47 6.43 11.53
CA LEU A 116 11.36 7.81 11.06
C LEU A 116 10.08 8.53 11.50
N VAL A 117 8.98 7.79 11.63
CA VAL A 117 7.67 8.37 11.93
C VAL A 117 6.85 7.49 12.89
N PRO A 118 7.39 7.13 14.08
CA PRO A 118 6.76 6.18 15.00
C PRO A 118 5.41 6.66 15.54
N ASP A 119 5.15 7.96 15.51
CA ASP A 119 3.88 8.55 15.94
C ASP A 119 2.80 8.54 14.85
N ALA A 120 3.15 8.19 13.61
CA ALA A 120 2.18 8.03 12.55
C ALA A 120 1.30 6.79 12.80
N ARG A 121 0.11 6.77 12.21
CA ARG A 121 -0.72 5.55 12.18
C ARG A 121 -0.33 4.70 10.98
N PHE A 122 -0.15 3.42 11.20
CA PHE A 122 0.19 2.46 10.14
C PHE A 122 -0.95 1.48 9.91
N TYR A 123 -1.42 1.40 8.67
CA TYR A 123 -2.40 0.42 8.21
C TYR A 123 -1.74 -0.55 7.23
N GLN A 124 -1.87 -1.85 7.50
CA GLN A 124 -1.47 -2.94 6.60
C GLN A 124 -2.72 -3.58 6.03
N ALA A 125 -2.88 -3.58 4.70
CA ALA A 125 -4.03 -4.24 4.06
C ALA A 125 -4.06 -5.75 4.33
N SER A 126 -2.88 -6.38 4.39
CA SER A 126 -2.75 -7.82 4.65
C SER A 126 -3.46 -8.69 3.61
N SER A 127 -4.02 -9.83 4.02
CA SER A 127 -4.66 -10.79 3.13
C SER A 127 -5.90 -11.38 3.78
N SER A 128 -6.96 -11.59 3.00
CA SER A 128 -8.12 -12.37 3.43
C SER A 128 -7.76 -13.84 3.70
N GLU A 129 -6.69 -14.34 3.06
CA GLU A 129 -6.23 -15.71 3.19
C GLU A 129 -5.63 -16.04 4.55
N MET A 130 -5.41 -15.06 5.42
CA MET A 130 -4.92 -15.27 6.78
C MET A 130 -5.87 -16.10 7.65
N PHE A 131 -7.15 -16.17 7.30
CA PHE A 131 -8.14 -16.99 7.97
C PHE A 131 -8.20 -18.43 7.41
N GLY A 132 -7.60 -18.68 6.24
CA GLY A 132 -7.70 -19.97 5.56
C GLY A 132 -9.15 -20.38 5.36
N ASN A 133 -9.49 -21.59 5.80
CA ASN A 133 -10.86 -22.13 5.78
C ASN A 133 -11.62 -21.90 7.10
N SER A 134 -11.03 -21.17 8.06
CA SER A 134 -11.69 -20.90 9.34
C SER A 134 -12.87 -19.95 9.14
N VAL A 135 -14.03 -20.37 9.68
CA VAL A 135 -15.24 -19.57 9.77
C VAL A 135 -15.86 -19.79 11.14
N ASP A 136 -16.66 -18.82 11.61
CA ASP A 136 -17.49 -18.97 12.79
C ASP A 136 -18.64 -19.95 12.51
N GLU A 137 -19.42 -20.34 13.53
CA GLU A 137 -20.52 -21.32 13.40
C GLU A 137 -21.56 -20.93 12.34
N ASP A 138 -21.73 -19.65 12.04
CA ASP A 138 -22.63 -19.13 11.02
C ASP A 138 -22.00 -18.99 9.61
N GLY A 139 -20.76 -19.50 9.43
CA GLY A 139 -20.03 -19.45 8.16
C GLY A 139 -19.41 -18.10 7.82
N VAL A 140 -19.33 -17.16 8.77
CA VAL A 140 -18.79 -15.81 8.56
C VAL A 140 -17.41 -15.70 9.21
N GLN A 141 -16.48 -15.00 8.56
CA GLN A 141 -15.18 -14.62 9.12
C GLN A 141 -15.30 -13.26 9.83
N ARG A 142 -14.81 -13.18 11.06
CA ARG A 142 -14.79 -11.98 11.90
C ARG A 142 -13.39 -11.75 12.47
N LEU A 143 -13.19 -10.59 13.11
CA LEU A 143 -11.92 -10.29 13.79
C LEU A 143 -11.58 -11.29 14.92
N THR A 144 -12.59 -11.98 15.45
CA THR A 144 -12.45 -13.01 16.48
C THR A 144 -12.28 -14.43 15.92
N THR A 145 -12.49 -14.62 14.62
CA THR A 145 -12.29 -15.92 13.97
C THR A 145 -10.81 -16.31 14.04
N PRO A 146 -10.48 -17.57 14.44
CA PRO A 146 -9.10 -18.03 14.47
C PRO A 146 -8.44 -17.94 13.09
N MET A 147 -7.18 -17.49 13.08
CA MET A 147 -6.35 -17.50 11.87
C MET A 147 -5.69 -18.88 11.74
N ASN A 148 -5.71 -19.47 10.53
CA ASN A 148 -5.10 -20.76 10.20
C ASN A 148 -4.06 -20.62 9.10
#